data_ca44f0ef2ab2dcbc26790de21fab9137
#
_entry.id   ca44f0ef2ab2dcbc26790de21fab9137
#
_cell.length_a   1.000
_cell.length_b   1.000
_cell.length_c   1.000
_cell.angle_alpha   90.00
_cell.angle_beta   90.00
_cell.angle_gamma   90.00
#
_symmetry.space_group_name_H-M   'P 1'
#
loop_
_entity.id
_entity.type
_entity.pdbx_description
1 polymer ?
#
loop_
_entity_poly.entity_id
_entity_poly.type
_entity_poly.pdbx_seq_one_letter_code
_entity_poly.pdbx_strand_id
1 'polypeptide(L)'
;MTIASLSDVLQKAKKDNYAVAGLVVLGWEDARCYAETADEIGLPVILQAGPGCRANTPLPVLGKMFRYLAEQSSSPVVCHLDHGYAKEECLEAIDNGFTSIMFDGSKLPLNENVEKTREIVELAHKQNISVEGEIGFVGYSEGAKSQSTDPEEAKTFATLTECDAMAISAGNVHLQTQKSSSIDMQAVSYTHLTLPTTCS
;
A
#
# COMPACT_ATOMS: atom_id res chain seq x y z
N MET A 1 6.07 -18.78 7.56
CA MET A 1 5.71 -17.68 8.47
C MET A 1 4.52 -16.96 7.85
N THR A 2 3.49 -16.76 8.60
CA THR A 2 2.23 -16.15 8.13
C THR A 2 2.26 -14.63 8.19
N ILE A 3 3.10 -14.05 9.05
CA ILE A 3 3.46 -12.63 8.99
C ILE A 3 4.34 -12.41 7.78
N ALA A 4 3.84 -11.65 6.80
CA ALA A 4 4.50 -11.48 5.51
C ALA A 4 4.90 -10.02 5.25
N SER A 5 5.96 -9.82 4.48
CA SER A 5 6.29 -8.53 3.89
C SER A 5 5.41 -8.27 2.65
N LEU A 6 5.17 -7.02 2.33
CA LEU A 6 4.46 -6.65 1.09
C LEU A 6 5.25 -7.10 -0.13
N SER A 7 6.56 -6.90 -0.12
CA SER A 7 7.46 -7.28 -1.22
C SER A 7 7.37 -8.77 -1.55
N ASP A 8 7.47 -9.66 -0.55
CA ASP A 8 7.40 -11.11 -0.77
C ASP A 8 6.07 -11.55 -1.36
N VAL A 9 4.98 -11.00 -0.83
CA VAL A 9 3.62 -11.33 -1.29
C VAL A 9 3.39 -10.87 -2.72
N LEU A 10 3.81 -9.65 -3.07
CA LEU A 10 3.67 -9.11 -4.41
C LEU A 10 4.59 -9.81 -5.43
N GLN A 11 5.81 -10.14 -5.07
CA GLN A 11 6.73 -10.90 -5.94
C GLN A 11 6.16 -12.29 -6.28
N LYS A 12 5.60 -12.97 -5.27
CA LYS A 12 4.92 -14.25 -5.49
C LYS A 12 3.70 -14.09 -6.39
N ALA A 13 2.85 -13.11 -6.11
CA ALA A 13 1.67 -12.82 -6.91
C ALA A 13 2.01 -12.54 -8.37
N LYS A 14 3.05 -11.73 -8.61
CA LYS A 14 3.57 -11.45 -9.96
C LYS A 14 4.06 -12.72 -10.66
N LYS A 15 4.86 -13.54 -9.98
CA LYS A 15 5.38 -14.80 -10.52
C LYS A 15 4.25 -15.76 -10.91
N ASP A 16 3.24 -15.87 -10.07
CA ASP A 16 2.14 -16.81 -10.22
C ASP A 16 0.93 -16.19 -10.95
N ASN A 17 1.04 -14.92 -11.38
CA ASN A 17 0.07 -14.17 -12.19
C ASN A 17 -1.32 -14.04 -11.55
N TYR A 18 -1.35 -13.59 -10.29
CA TYR A 18 -2.60 -13.23 -9.59
C TYR A 18 -2.46 -11.87 -8.87
N ALA A 19 -3.60 -11.26 -8.51
CA ALA A 19 -3.65 -10.04 -7.70
C ALA A 19 -3.86 -10.38 -6.23
N VAL A 20 -3.31 -9.55 -5.34
CA VAL A 20 -3.53 -9.65 -3.89
C VAL A 20 -4.51 -8.58 -3.44
N ALA A 21 -5.48 -8.97 -2.61
CA ALA A 21 -6.43 -8.03 -2.05
C ALA A 21 -5.80 -7.21 -0.92
N GLY A 22 -5.82 -5.88 -1.07
CA GLY A 22 -5.57 -4.92 0.01
C GLY A 22 -6.92 -4.42 0.54
N LEU A 23 -7.23 -4.68 1.80
CA LEU A 23 -8.54 -4.44 2.36
C LEU A 23 -8.45 -3.45 3.53
N VAL A 24 -9.16 -2.33 3.39
CA VAL A 24 -9.24 -1.29 4.43
C VAL A 24 -9.97 -1.85 5.64
N VAL A 25 -9.32 -1.77 6.78
CA VAL A 25 -9.85 -2.18 8.08
C VAL A 25 -10.44 -0.96 8.78
N LEU A 26 -11.65 -1.08 9.31
CA LEU A 26 -12.28 -0.08 10.17
C LEU A 26 -12.26 -0.49 11.64
N GLY A 27 -12.15 -1.80 11.93
CA GLY A 27 -12.11 -2.33 13.28
C GLY A 27 -11.72 -3.81 13.34
N TRP A 28 -11.85 -4.39 14.53
CA TRP A 28 -11.50 -5.79 14.80
C TRP A 28 -12.26 -6.78 13.91
N GLU A 29 -13.56 -6.55 13.74
CA GLU A 29 -14.44 -7.45 13.00
C GLU A 29 -14.03 -7.58 11.54
N ASP A 30 -13.68 -6.46 10.90
CA ASP A 30 -13.20 -6.45 9.52
C ASP A 30 -11.86 -7.19 9.42
N ALA A 31 -10.89 -6.81 10.26
CA ALA A 31 -9.56 -7.39 10.22
C ALA A 31 -9.59 -8.91 10.42
N ARG A 32 -10.39 -9.38 11.39
CA ARG A 32 -10.59 -10.79 11.68
C ARG A 32 -11.24 -11.51 10.49
N CYS A 33 -12.33 -10.96 9.96
CA CYS A 33 -13.05 -11.56 8.83
C CYS A 33 -12.14 -11.70 7.61
N TYR A 34 -11.31 -10.68 7.31
CA TYR A 34 -10.38 -10.73 6.18
C TYR A 34 -9.30 -11.79 6.36
N ALA A 35 -8.72 -11.90 7.56
CA ALA A 35 -7.71 -12.92 7.86
C ALA A 35 -8.30 -14.34 7.80
N GLU A 36 -9.48 -14.58 8.41
CA GLU A 36 -10.19 -15.86 8.37
C GLU A 36 -10.55 -16.25 6.92
N THR A 37 -11.05 -15.30 6.12
CA THR A 37 -11.36 -15.55 4.71
C THR A 37 -10.11 -15.89 3.89
N ALA A 38 -8.99 -15.18 4.14
CA ALA A 38 -7.71 -15.48 3.51
C ALA A 38 -7.27 -16.93 3.80
N ASP A 39 -7.49 -17.41 5.03
CA ASP A 39 -7.20 -18.79 5.42
C ASP A 39 -8.11 -19.80 4.72
N GLU A 40 -9.41 -19.51 4.64
CA GLU A 40 -10.38 -20.39 3.97
C GLU A 40 -10.07 -20.59 2.49
N ILE A 41 -9.61 -19.54 1.81
CA ILE A 41 -9.29 -19.59 0.37
C ILE A 41 -7.82 -19.90 0.06
N GLY A 42 -6.95 -19.92 1.10
CA GLY A 42 -5.53 -20.19 0.95
C GLY A 42 -4.74 -19.11 0.19
N LEU A 43 -5.18 -17.85 0.24
CA LEU A 43 -4.55 -16.72 -0.45
C LEU A 43 -4.05 -15.67 0.55
N PRO A 44 -3.00 -14.89 0.18
CA PRO A 44 -2.53 -13.79 1.01
C PRO A 44 -3.53 -12.63 1.08
N VAL A 45 -3.46 -11.85 2.17
CA VAL A 45 -4.23 -10.61 2.34
C VAL A 45 -3.36 -9.49 2.88
N ILE A 46 -3.64 -8.26 2.47
CA ILE A 46 -3.04 -7.04 3.02
C ILE A 46 -4.10 -6.34 3.88
N LEU A 47 -3.87 -6.30 5.20
CA LEU A 47 -4.72 -5.56 6.13
C LEU A 47 -4.26 -4.09 6.14
N GLN A 48 -5.11 -3.18 5.70
CA GLN A 48 -4.78 -1.78 5.51
C GLN A 48 -5.33 -0.90 6.63
N ALA A 49 -4.42 -0.25 7.38
CA ALA A 49 -4.76 0.75 8.40
C ALA A 49 -4.82 2.14 7.76
N GLY A 50 -5.94 2.48 7.13
CA GLY A 50 -6.16 3.76 6.48
C GLY A 50 -6.41 4.92 7.46
N PRO A 51 -6.42 6.19 6.98
CA PRO A 51 -6.62 7.37 7.83
C PRO A 51 -7.91 7.35 8.65
N GLY A 52 -9.01 6.83 8.08
CA GLY A 52 -10.28 6.71 8.77
C GLY A 52 -10.24 5.75 9.97
N CYS A 53 -9.52 4.65 9.85
CA CYS A 53 -9.29 3.71 10.95
C CYS A 53 -8.41 4.36 12.04
N ARG A 54 -7.31 4.97 11.63
CA ARG A 54 -6.36 5.62 12.56
C ARG A 54 -6.94 6.80 13.32
N ALA A 55 -7.93 7.49 12.78
CA ALA A 55 -8.66 8.55 13.47
C ALA A 55 -9.37 8.05 14.75
N ASN A 56 -9.69 6.77 14.83
CA ASN A 56 -10.41 6.16 15.97
C ASN A 56 -9.53 5.20 16.78
N THR A 57 -8.57 4.54 16.13
CA THR A 57 -7.74 3.51 16.76
C THR A 57 -6.27 3.81 16.50
N PRO A 58 -5.45 4.08 17.54
CA PRO A 58 -4.05 4.46 17.36
C PRO A 58 -3.20 3.31 16.82
N LEU A 59 -2.12 3.65 16.12
CA LEU A 59 -1.19 2.70 15.50
C LEU A 59 -0.66 1.60 16.45
N PRO A 60 -0.32 1.89 17.72
CA PRO A 60 0.10 0.84 18.65
C PRO A 60 -0.95 -0.26 18.90
N VAL A 61 -2.23 0.09 18.83
CA VAL A 61 -3.33 -0.89 18.97
C VAL A 61 -3.53 -1.66 17.68
N LEU A 62 -3.57 -0.96 16.55
CA LEU A 62 -3.73 -1.57 15.22
C LEU A 62 -2.59 -2.52 14.89
N GLY A 63 -1.36 -2.13 15.15
CA GLY A 63 -0.20 -2.98 14.89
C GLY A 63 -0.24 -4.29 15.67
N LYS A 64 -0.58 -4.24 16.97
CA LYS A 64 -0.76 -5.45 17.79
C LYS A 64 -1.92 -6.31 17.32
N MET A 65 -3.01 -5.70 16.92
CA MET A 65 -4.18 -6.39 16.37
C MET A 65 -3.86 -7.12 15.07
N PHE A 66 -3.22 -6.45 14.13
CA PHE A 66 -2.84 -7.05 12.85
C PHE A 66 -1.80 -8.16 13.04
N ARG A 67 -0.80 -7.93 13.90
CA ARG A 67 0.21 -8.95 14.24
C ARG A 67 -0.43 -10.17 14.86
N TYR A 68 -1.34 -10.01 15.81
CA TYR A 68 -2.05 -11.12 16.42
C TYR A 68 -2.78 -11.97 15.35
N LEU A 69 -3.54 -11.32 14.45
CA LEU A 69 -4.25 -12.02 13.38
C LEU A 69 -3.29 -12.75 12.43
N ALA A 70 -2.20 -12.07 12.04
CA ALA A 70 -1.17 -12.66 11.18
C ALA A 70 -0.47 -13.88 11.82
N GLU A 71 -0.28 -13.87 13.14
CA GLU A 71 0.31 -14.99 13.88
C GLU A 71 -0.63 -16.20 14.01
N GLN A 72 -1.94 -15.95 14.04
CA GLN A 72 -2.95 -17.02 14.10
C GLN A 72 -3.32 -17.57 12.72
N SER A 73 -3.06 -16.82 11.66
CA SER A 73 -3.42 -17.20 10.29
C SER A 73 -2.54 -18.31 9.74
N SER A 74 -3.10 -19.14 8.86
CA SER A 74 -2.37 -20.11 8.04
C SER A 74 -1.92 -19.55 6.70
N SER A 75 -2.52 -18.43 6.26
CA SER A 75 -2.18 -17.69 5.03
C SER A 75 -1.28 -16.50 5.32
N PRO A 76 -0.50 -16.02 4.33
CA PRO A 76 0.31 -14.82 4.50
C PRO A 76 -0.54 -13.57 4.74
N VAL A 77 -0.27 -12.84 5.81
CA VAL A 77 -0.94 -11.58 6.16
C VAL A 77 0.09 -10.46 6.22
N VAL A 78 -0.13 -9.40 5.45
CA VAL A 78 0.67 -8.17 5.48
C VAL A 78 -0.03 -7.16 6.40
N CYS A 79 0.72 -6.62 7.37
CA CYS A 79 0.25 -5.56 8.26
C CYS A 79 0.69 -4.22 7.66
N HIS A 80 -0.23 -3.49 7.01
CA HIS A 80 0.10 -2.34 6.18
C HIS A 80 -0.46 -1.02 6.72
N LEU A 81 0.42 0.00 6.84
CA LEU A 81 0.02 1.39 7.02
C LEU A 81 -0.39 1.96 5.67
N ASP A 82 -1.64 2.34 5.52
CA ASP A 82 -2.22 2.88 4.29
C ASP A 82 -2.31 4.42 4.39
N HIS A 83 -1.70 5.15 3.45
CA HIS A 83 -1.59 6.62 3.41
C HIS A 83 -0.97 7.28 4.66
N GLY A 84 0.27 7.00 4.97
CA GLY A 84 1.06 7.78 5.94
C GLY A 84 1.48 9.11 5.30
N TYR A 85 1.11 10.25 5.91
CA TYR A 85 1.39 11.58 5.37
C TYR A 85 2.63 12.24 5.98
N ALA A 86 3.19 11.66 7.02
CA ALA A 86 4.35 12.16 7.72
C ALA A 86 5.35 11.03 8.00
N LYS A 87 6.63 11.38 7.99
CA LYS A 87 7.72 10.44 8.34
C LYS A 87 7.53 9.84 9.73
N GLU A 88 7.14 10.67 10.69
CA GLU A 88 6.91 10.26 12.08
C GLU A 88 5.82 9.19 12.20
N GLU A 89 4.75 9.32 11.42
CA GLU A 89 3.66 8.33 11.36
C GLU A 89 4.14 7.00 10.77
N CYS A 90 4.95 7.06 9.70
CA CYS A 90 5.57 5.88 9.12
C CYS A 90 6.48 5.16 10.10
N LEU A 91 7.32 5.90 10.83
CA LEU A 91 8.21 5.33 11.85
C LEU A 91 7.43 4.76 13.04
N GLU A 92 6.38 5.44 13.50
CA GLU A 92 5.49 4.91 14.54
C GLU A 92 4.85 3.57 14.12
N ALA A 93 4.42 3.44 12.88
CA ALA A 93 3.88 2.18 12.37
C ALA A 93 4.93 1.06 12.39
N ILE A 94 6.14 1.34 11.93
CA ILE A 94 7.27 0.39 11.95
C ILE A 94 7.52 -0.09 13.38
N ASP A 95 7.64 0.83 14.34
CA ASP A 95 7.92 0.52 15.74
C ASP A 95 6.79 -0.26 16.43
N ASN A 96 5.59 -0.24 15.86
CA ASN A 96 4.42 -0.95 16.37
C ASN A 96 4.06 -2.25 15.60
N GLY A 97 4.99 -2.75 14.76
CA GLY A 97 4.91 -4.08 14.19
C GLY A 97 4.22 -4.18 12.84
N PHE A 98 4.02 -3.07 12.14
CA PHE A 98 3.63 -3.10 10.75
C PHE A 98 4.76 -3.70 9.91
N THR A 99 4.41 -4.51 8.91
CA THR A 99 5.36 -5.18 8.01
C THR A 99 5.51 -4.46 6.68
N SER A 100 4.66 -3.46 6.47
CA SER A 100 4.66 -2.58 5.31
C SER A 100 4.08 -1.23 5.66
N ILE A 101 4.57 -0.21 5.01
CA ILE A 101 4.09 1.16 5.16
C ILE A 101 3.95 1.83 3.79
N MET A 102 2.96 2.69 3.64
CA MET A 102 2.84 3.60 2.50
C MET A 102 3.14 5.03 2.94
N PHE A 103 4.06 5.69 2.23
CA PHE A 103 4.23 7.13 2.33
C PHE A 103 3.52 7.80 1.16
N ASP A 104 2.49 8.58 1.47
CA ASP A 104 1.73 9.34 0.48
C ASP A 104 2.27 10.76 0.34
N GLY A 105 3.23 10.92 -0.58
CA GLY A 105 3.76 12.19 -1.02
C GLY A 105 3.10 12.73 -2.31
N SER A 106 1.98 12.17 -2.75
CA SER A 106 1.35 12.49 -4.06
C SER A 106 0.97 13.96 -4.26
N LYS A 107 0.79 14.71 -3.18
CA LYS A 107 0.49 16.15 -3.20
C LYS A 107 1.74 17.04 -3.22
N LEU A 108 2.91 16.46 -3.09
CA LEU A 108 4.19 17.17 -3.12
C LEU A 108 4.70 17.29 -4.58
N PRO A 109 5.55 18.27 -4.87
CA PRO A 109 6.32 18.25 -6.11
C PRO A 109 7.13 16.94 -6.24
N LEU A 110 7.28 16.42 -7.45
CA LEU A 110 7.94 15.13 -7.70
C LEU A 110 9.29 14.98 -6.98
N ASN A 111 10.16 16.00 -7.06
CA ASN A 111 11.48 15.94 -6.44
C ASN A 111 11.39 15.81 -4.90
N GLU A 112 10.46 16.51 -4.27
CA GLU A 112 10.25 16.44 -2.83
C GLU A 112 9.63 15.10 -2.41
N ASN A 113 8.69 14.57 -3.22
CA ASN A 113 8.12 13.26 -3.00
C ASN A 113 9.22 12.17 -3.09
N VAL A 114 10.05 12.23 -4.13
CA VAL A 114 11.19 11.31 -4.29
C VAL A 114 12.14 11.37 -3.09
N GLU A 115 12.55 12.56 -2.66
CA GLU A 115 13.48 12.74 -1.55
C GLU A 115 12.93 12.14 -0.24
N LYS A 116 11.68 12.47 0.10
CA LYS A 116 11.04 12.00 1.34
C LYS A 116 10.75 10.49 1.30
N THR A 117 10.25 9.99 0.17
CA THR A 117 9.99 8.55 0.02
C THR A 117 11.27 7.76 0.14
N ARG A 118 12.36 8.19 -0.52
CA ARG A 118 13.67 7.54 -0.42
C ARG A 118 14.20 7.52 1.00
N GLU A 119 14.11 8.61 1.74
CA GLU A 119 14.52 8.67 3.14
C GLU A 119 13.78 7.60 3.98
N ILE A 120 12.48 7.46 3.77
CA ILE A 120 11.66 6.48 4.47
C ILE A 120 12.02 5.05 4.06
N VAL A 121 12.25 4.81 2.77
CA VAL A 121 12.73 3.52 2.25
C VAL A 121 14.03 3.11 2.92
N GLU A 122 15.02 4.01 2.97
CA GLU A 122 16.30 3.72 3.61
C GLU A 122 16.18 3.36 5.11
N LEU A 123 15.20 3.94 5.82
CA LEU A 123 14.94 3.63 7.23
C LEU A 123 14.18 2.32 7.41
N ALA A 124 13.15 2.09 6.60
CA ALA A 124 12.30 0.91 6.67
C ALA A 124 13.05 -0.37 6.25
N HIS A 125 13.85 -0.31 5.18
CA HIS A 125 14.61 -1.45 4.70
C HIS A 125 15.66 -1.95 5.69
N LYS A 126 16.22 -1.09 6.56
CA LYS A 126 17.10 -1.51 7.66
C LYS A 126 16.41 -2.45 8.66
N GLN A 127 15.09 -2.42 8.69
CA GLN A 127 14.25 -3.25 9.57
C GLN A 127 13.48 -4.33 8.79
N ASN A 128 13.79 -4.54 7.49
CA ASN A 128 13.10 -5.43 6.58
C ASN A 128 11.60 -5.12 6.44
N ILE A 129 11.23 -3.85 6.48
CA ILE A 129 9.86 -3.37 6.27
C ILE A 129 9.74 -2.86 4.84
N SER A 130 8.73 -3.33 4.13
CA SER A 130 8.44 -2.88 2.76
C SER A 130 7.83 -1.49 2.73
N VAL A 131 8.13 -0.73 1.68
CA VAL A 131 7.60 0.61 1.48
C VAL A 131 6.85 0.72 0.17
N GLU A 132 5.63 1.26 0.26
CA GLU A 132 4.85 1.72 -0.87
C GLU A 132 4.97 3.24 -0.98
N GLY A 133 5.14 3.76 -2.20
CA GLY A 133 5.06 5.18 -2.50
C GLY A 133 3.85 5.49 -3.37
N GLU A 134 3.43 6.75 -3.48
CA GLU A 134 2.37 7.16 -4.39
C GLU A 134 2.83 8.23 -5.36
N ILE A 135 2.43 8.08 -6.62
CA ILE A 135 2.63 9.06 -7.68
C ILE A 135 1.37 9.24 -8.53
N GLY A 136 1.10 10.48 -8.94
CA GLY A 136 -0.22 10.91 -9.33
C GLY A 136 -1.04 11.21 -8.06
N PHE A 137 -2.31 11.38 -8.17
CA PHE A 137 -3.21 11.62 -7.05
C PHE A 137 -4.55 10.95 -7.31
N VAL A 138 -4.95 10.05 -6.43
CA VAL A 138 -6.29 9.45 -6.47
C VAL A 138 -7.24 10.35 -5.71
N GLY A 139 -8.13 10.99 -6.45
CA GLY A 139 -9.16 11.88 -5.88
C GLY A 139 -10.37 11.12 -5.34
N TYR A 140 -11.39 11.88 -4.99
CA TYR A 140 -12.66 11.38 -4.47
C TYR A 140 -13.78 11.58 -5.48
N SER A 141 -14.80 10.73 -5.46
CA SER A 141 -15.99 10.89 -6.33
C SER A 141 -16.67 12.24 -6.12
N GLU A 142 -16.66 12.75 -4.87
CA GLU A 142 -17.12 14.08 -4.51
C GLU A 142 -15.96 14.83 -3.83
N GLY A 143 -15.32 15.75 -4.54
CA GLY A 143 -14.19 16.52 -4.00
C GLY A 143 -13.04 16.74 -4.99
N ALA A 144 -11.82 16.55 -4.51
CA ALA A 144 -10.63 16.74 -5.32
C ALA A 144 -10.58 15.71 -6.47
N LYS A 145 -10.34 16.21 -7.70
CA LYS A 145 -10.23 15.35 -8.89
C LYS A 145 -8.92 14.58 -8.88
N SER A 146 -8.96 13.35 -9.39
CA SER A 146 -7.76 12.56 -9.61
C SER A 146 -6.82 13.25 -10.60
N GLN A 147 -5.52 13.13 -10.34
CA GLN A 147 -4.46 13.46 -11.29
C GLN A 147 -3.82 12.17 -11.75
N SER A 148 -3.98 11.86 -13.02
CA SER A 148 -3.40 10.64 -13.61
C SER A 148 -1.89 10.62 -13.45
N THR A 149 -1.36 9.45 -13.18
CA THR A 149 0.08 9.20 -13.09
C THR A 149 0.71 9.33 -14.48
N ASP A 150 1.76 10.15 -14.59
CA ASP A 150 2.61 10.18 -15.77
C ASP A 150 3.59 8.99 -15.73
N PRO A 151 3.65 8.15 -16.78
CA PRO A 151 4.50 6.96 -16.80
C PRO A 151 6.00 7.24 -16.68
N GLU A 152 6.50 8.35 -17.24
CA GLU A 152 7.93 8.71 -17.13
C GLU A 152 8.28 9.22 -15.74
N GLU A 153 7.37 9.98 -15.12
CA GLU A 153 7.49 10.36 -13.70
C GLU A 153 7.46 9.12 -12.80
N ALA A 154 6.54 8.17 -13.06
CA ALA A 154 6.44 6.92 -12.32
C ALA A 154 7.75 6.10 -12.39
N LYS A 155 8.33 5.98 -13.58
CA LYS A 155 9.62 5.32 -13.79
C LYS A 155 10.75 6.02 -13.03
N THR A 156 10.78 7.33 -13.10
CA THR A 156 11.77 8.15 -12.39
C THR A 156 11.64 7.97 -10.88
N PHE A 157 10.41 8.06 -10.37
CA PHE A 157 10.10 7.86 -8.97
C PHE A 157 10.54 6.48 -8.47
N ALA A 158 10.12 5.41 -9.14
CA ALA A 158 10.48 4.05 -8.76
C ALA A 158 11.99 3.82 -8.76
N THR A 159 12.70 4.36 -9.77
CA THR A 159 14.15 4.21 -9.89
C THR A 159 14.93 4.95 -8.80
N LEU A 160 14.45 6.13 -8.41
CA LEU A 160 15.15 6.99 -7.44
C LEU A 160 14.81 6.66 -5.99
N THR A 161 13.61 6.14 -5.73
CA THR A 161 13.17 5.81 -4.37
C THR A 161 13.51 4.38 -3.97
N GLU A 162 13.56 3.45 -4.93
CA GLU A 162 13.72 2.01 -4.68
C GLU A 162 12.61 1.45 -3.76
N CYS A 163 11.39 2.03 -3.82
CA CYS A 163 10.24 1.51 -3.09
C CYS A 163 9.83 0.11 -3.59
N ASP A 164 9.20 -0.70 -2.73
CA ASP A 164 8.81 -2.08 -3.02
C ASP A 164 7.50 -2.17 -3.81
N ALA A 165 6.64 -1.18 -3.65
CA ALA A 165 5.38 -1.04 -4.36
C ALA A 165 5.08 0.44 -4.66
N MET A 166 4.20 0.67 -5.63
CA MET A 166 3.82 2.02 -6.00
C MET A 166 2.32 2.10 -6.32
N ALA A 167 1.62 2.98 -5.61
CA ALA A 167 0.26 3.36 -5.95
C ALA A 167 0.26 4.33 -7.13
N ILE A 168 -0.61 4.05 -8.11
CA ILE A 168 -0.80 4.88 -9.30
C ILE A 168 -2.25 5.30 -9.47
N SER A 169 -2.46 6.48 -10.03
CA SER A 169 -3.77 6.99 -10.42
C SER A 169 -4.00 6.77 -11.90
N ALA A 170 -4.89 5.83 -12.23
CA ALA A 170 -5.23 5.45 -13.60
C ALA A 170 -6.74 5.61 -13.90
N GLY A 171 -7.37 6.65 -13.34
CA GLY A 171 -8.81 6.90 -13.48
C GLY A 171 -9.67 6.33 -12.35
N ASN A 172 -9.06 5.64 -11.40
CA ASN A 172 -9.69 5.22 -10.16
C ASN A 172 -9.99 6.43 -9.23
N VAL A 173 -10.93 6.26 -8.33
CA VAL A 173 -11.32 7.26 -7.33
C VAL A 173 -11.59 6.61 -5.99
N HIS A 174 -11.32 7.33 -4.90
CA HIS A 174 -11.73 6.92 -3.57
C HIS A 174 -13.24 7.08 -3.38
N LEU A 175 -13.83 6.20 -2.58
CA LEU A 175 -15.26 6.24 -2.22
C LEU A 175 -16.15 6.39 -3.47
N GLN A 176 -15.95 5.50 -4.44
CA GLN A 176 -16.70 5.53 -5.69
C GLN A 176 -18.20 5.41 -5.46
N THR A 177 -18.96 6.44 -5.85
CA THR A 177 -20.43 6.50 -5.78
C THR A 177 -21.09 6.15 -7.11
N GLN A 178 -20.36 6.24 -8.22
CA GLN A 178 -20.83 5.88 -9.56
C GLN A 178 -20.72 4.36 -9.78
N LYS A 179 -21.57 3.82 -10.66
CA LYS A 179 -21.55 2.36 -10.97
C LYS A 179 -20.25 1.89 -11.59
N SER A 180 -19.51 2.75 -12.26
CA SER A 180 -18.22 2.46 -12.88
C SER A 180 -17.37 3.71 -12.97
N SER A 181 -16.05 3.55 -12.90
CA SER A 181 -15.06 4.54 -13.31
C SER A 181 -14.38 4.06 -14.60
N SER A 182 -13.93 4.99 -15.42
CA SER A 182 -13.16 4.68 -16.61
C SER A 182 -11.69 4.52 -16.20
N ILE A 183 -11.17 3.31 -16.29
CA ILE A 183 -9.74 3.06 -16.07
C ILE A 183 -8.98 3.33 -17.36
N ASP A 184 -7.91 4.10 -17.26
CA ASP A 184 -6.99 4.34 -18.37
C ASP A 184 -6.08 3.11 -18.56
N MET A 185 -6.54 2.20 -19.43
CA MET A 185 -5.82 0.96 -19.73
C MET A 185 -4.46 1.21 -20.40
N GLN A 186 -4.29 2.34 -21.07
CA GLN A 186 -3.01 2.70 -21.67
C GLN A 186 -2.01 3.11 -20.57
N ALA A 187 -2.42 3.94 -19.63
CA ALA A 187 -1.59 4.31 -18.47
C ALA A 187 -1.21 3.06 -17.66
N VAL A 188 -2.13 2.16 -17.36
CA VAL A 188 -1.85 0.89 -16.67
C VAL A 188 -0.85 0.04 -17.45
N SER A 189 -1.07 -0.17 -18.74
CA SER A 189 -0.17 -0.96 -19.59
C SER A 189 1.23 -0.35 -19.65
N TYR A 190 1.31 0.97 -19.83
CA TYR A 190 2.60 1.66 -19.95
C TYR A 190 3.40 1.63 -18.66
N THR A 191 2.79 1.85 -17.50
CA THR A 191 3.46 1.76 -16.20
C THR A 191 4.00 0.35 -15.93
N HIS A 192 3.25 -0.70 -16.26
CA HIS A 192 3.70 -2.09 -16.10
C HIS A 192 4.86 -2.47 -17.04
N LEU A 193 4.94 -1.89 -18.23
CA LEU A 193 5.99 -2.17 -19.21
C LEU A 193 7.29 -1.39 -18.96
N THR A 194 7.19 -0.20 -18.35
CA THR A 194 8.33 0.71 -18.22
C THR A 194 8.96 0.71 -16.82
N LEU A 195 8.25 0.24 -15.81
CA LEU A 195 8.78 0.15 -14.46
C LEU A 195 9.73 -1.04 -14.30
N PRO A 196 10.77 -0.90 -13.46
CA PRO A 196 11.55 -2.05 -13.01
C PRO A 196 10.61 -3.11 -12.45
N THR A 197 10.95 -4.36 -12.64
CA THR A 197 10.09 -5.52 -12.33
C THR A 197 9.72 -5.70 -10.85
N THR A 198 10.13 -4.81 -9.98
CA THR A 198 9.83 -4.81 -8.54
C THR A 198 8.61 -3.98 -8.15
N CYS A 199 8.09 -3.15 -9.05
CA CYS A 199 6.86 -2.38 -8.81
C CYS A 199 5.69 -3.05 -9.53
N SER A 200 4.72 -3.43 -8.80
CA SER A 200 3.48 -4.06 -9.32
C SER A 200 2.32 -3.13 -9.19
#